data_a0285230c7f89e0849d9886afc42c32c
#
_entry.id   a0285230c7f89e0849d9886afc42c32c
#
_cell.length_a   1.000
_cell.length_b   1.000
_cell.length_c   1.000
_cell.angle_alpha   90.00
_cell.angle_beta   90.00
_cell.angle_gamma   90.00
#
_symmetry.space_group_name_H-M   'P 1'
#
loop_
_entity.id
_entity.type
_entity.pdbx_description
1 polymer ?
#
loop_
_entity_poly.entity_id
_entity_poly.type
_entity_poly.pdbx_seq_one_letter_code
_entity_poly.pdbx_strand_id
1 'polypeptide(L)'
;RTPKGWTGPKVVDGKQIEGSFRAHQVPITMEQPEHLELLKKWLTSYKPEELFDAEGRLMPELRELAPKGNRRDLRLPDFRKYAVDVPAPGQVEAQDMIELGGFVRDIFRLNEESRNFRIFGPDETMSNRLGRVFEATNRDWNTTHLDTDEFLAADGRVMDSMLSEHMCEGWLEGYLLTGRHGF
;
A
#
# COMPACT_ATOMS: atom_id res chain seq x y z
N ARG A 1 15.36 -0.10 -14.28
CA ARG A 1 16.59 -0.07 -15.11
C ARG A 1 17.58 0.85 -14.45
N THR A 2 18.81 0.36 -14.22
CA THR A 2 19.90 1.25 -13.81
C THR A 2 20.05 2.33 -14.87
N PRO A 3 20.02 3.63 -14.54
CA PRO A 3 20.19 4.67 -15.52
C PRO A 3 21.51 4.47 -16.28
N LYS A 4 21.48 4.55 -17.60
CA LYS A 4 22.71 4.63 -18.40
C LYS A 4 23.52 5.81 -17.89
N GLY A 5 24.77 5.58 -17.48
CA GLY A 5 25.61 6.63 -16.95
C GLY A 5 25.44 6.91 -15.44
N TRP A 6 25.07 5.89 -14.67
CA TRP A 6 25.11 5.99 -13.20
C TRP A 6 26.43 6.56 -12.70
N THR A 7 26.36 7.69 -12.05
CA THR A 7 27.54 8.42 -11.51
C THR A 7 27.61 8.37 -9.98
N GLY A 8 26.66 7.70 -9.34
CA GLY A 8 26.65 7.51 -7.89
C GLY A 8 27.71 6.51 -7.41
N PRO A 9 27.80 6.27 -6.11
CA PRO A 9 28.75 5.32 -5.55
C PRO A 9 28.51 3.93 -6.11
N LYS A 10 29.61 3.25 -6.48
CA LYS A 10 29.56 1.87 -6.99
C LYS A 10 29.47 0.84 -5.88
N VAL A 11 29.88 1.23 -4.68
CA VAL A 11 29.85 0.42 -3.48
C VAL A 11 29.25 1.25 -2.37
N VAL A 12 28.21 0.73 -1.71
CA VAL A 12 27.58 1.31 -0.53
C VAL A 12 27.59 0.26 0.57
N ASP A 13 28.07 0.62 1.76
CA ASP A 13 28.20 -0.28 2.90
C ASP A 13 28.90 -1.60 2.56
N GLY A 14 29.97 -1.52 1.75
CA GLY A 14 30.72 -2.69 1.29
C GLY A 14 30.03 -3.57 0.25
N LYS A 15 28.83 -3.20 -0.23
CA LYS A 15 28.06 -3.95 -1.20
C LYS A 15 28.12 -3.30 -2.58
N GLN A 16 28.46 -4.10 -3.60
CA GLN A 16 28.45 -3.64 -4.99
C GLN A 16 27.02 -3.29 -5.43
N ILE A 17 26.79 -2.07 -5.89
CA ILE A 17 25.46 -1.61 -6.35
C ILE A 17 25.40 -1.38 -7.85
N GLU A 18 26.51 -1.01 -8.50
CA GLU A 18 26.56 -0.79 -9.94
C GLU A 18 26.18 -2.08 -10.71
N GLY A 19 25.23 -1.96 -11.65
CA GLY A 19 24.80 -3.09 -12.48
C GLY A 19 23.92 -4.13 -11.75
N SER A 20 23.56 -3.90 -10.49
CA SER A 20 22.69 -4.76 -9.70
C SER A 20 21.33 -4.11 -9.41
N PHE A 21 20.35 -4.91 -8.93
CA PHE A 21 19.08 -4.36 -8.45
C PHE A 21 19.26 -3.31 -7.32
N ARG A 22 20.35 -3.37 -6.58
CA ARG A 22 20.68 -2.42 -5.51
C ARG A 22 20.87 -0.99 -6.01
N ALA A 23 21.18 -0.80 -7.29
CA ALA A 23 21.23 0.53 -7.89
C ALA A 23 19.86 1.23 -7.96
N HIS A 24 18.78 0.49 -7.81
CA HIS A 24 17.40 1.01 -7.72
C HIS A 24 16.95 1.23 -6.27
N GLN A 25 17.68 0.70 -5.31
CA GLN A 25 17.43 0.97 -3.91
C GLN A 25 18.03 2.32 -3.54
N VAL A 26 17.35 3.06 -2.68
CA VAL A 26 17.95 4.26 -2.10
C VAL A 26 19.26 3.87 -1.43
N PRO A 27 20.36 4.59 -1.67
CA PRO A 27 21.68 4.26 -1.08
C PRO A 27 21.70 4.26 0.45
N ILE A 28 20.63 4.71 1.09
CA ILE A 28 20.47 4.73 2.54
C ILE A 28 19.82 3.43 2.95
N THR A 29 20.65 2.49 3.40
CA THR A 29 20.20 1.17 3.82
C THR A 29 19.80 1.10 5.30
N MET A 30 20.05 2.16 6.07
CA MET A 30 19.87 2.23 7.52
C MET A 30 20.73 1.21 8.31
N GLU A 31 21.76 0.70 7.68
CA GLU A 31 22.70 -0.26 8.29
C GLU A 31 23.81 0.42 9.13
N GLN A 32 23.97 1.73 8.95
CA GLN A 32 25.01 2.52 9.65
C GLN A 32 24.36 3.64 10.50
N PRO A 33 24.94 3.96 11.67
CA PRO A 33 24.41 5.03 12.53
C PRO A 33 24.28 6.39 11.84
N GLU A 34 25.22 6.73 10.98
CA GLU A 34 25.20 7.98 10.20
C GLU A 34 23.99 8.07 9.23
N HIS A 35 23.48 6.95 8.76
CA HIS A 35 22.27 6.92 7.94
C HIS A 35 21.04 7.34 8.74
N LEU A 36 21.01 7.00 10.03
CA LEU A 36 19.93 7.44 10.92
C LEU A 36 19.97 8.95 11.10
N GLU A 37 21.13 9.55 11.26
CA GLU A 37 21.26 11.02 11.37
C GLU A 37 20.84 11.73 10.07
N LEU A 38 21.19 11.16 8.92
CA LEU A 38 20.77 11.69 7.63
C LEU A 38 19.24 11.61 7.48
N LEU A 39 18.62 10.46 7.82
CA LEU A 39 17.17 10.28 7.80
C LEU A 39 16.48 11.25 8.75
N LYS A 40 16.99 11.39 9.96
CA LYS A 40 16.46 12.31 10.96
C LYS A 40 16.50 13.77 10.47
N LYS A 41 17.61 14.20 9.86
CA LYS A 41 17.73 15.52 9.23
C LYS A 41 16.71 15.70 8.11
N TRP A 42 16.51 14.67 7.28
CA TRP A 42 15.54 14.71 6.19
C TRP A 42 14.11 14.77 6.72
N LEU A 43 13.74 13.92 7.67
CA LEU A 43 12.41 13.95 8.30
C LEU A 43 12.11 15.28 9.00
N THR A 44 13.10 15.86 9.68
CA THR A 44 12.97 17.17 10.33
C THR A 44 12.73 18.29 9.31
N SER A 45 13.19 18.16 8.06
CA SER A 45 12.97 19.15 7.02
C SER A 45 11.49 19.30 6.61
N TYR A 46 10.66 18.29 6.87
CA TYR A 46 9.19 18.36 6.67
C TYR A 46 8.47 19.13 7.75
N LYS A 47 9.15 19.51 8.84
CA LYS A 47 8.60 20.29 9.95
C LYS A 47 7.28 19.69 10.47
N PRO A 48 7.28 18.43 10.91
CA PRO A 48 6.06 17.78 11.36
C PRO A 48 5.36 18.52 12.50
N GLU A 49 6.09 19.32 13.27
CA GLU A 49 5.56 20.19 14.33
C GLU A 49 4.65 21.32 13.82
N GLU A 50 4.69 21.66 12.56
CA GLU A 50 3.75 22.59 11.93
C GLU A 50 2.42 21.91 11.58
N LEU A 51 2.41 20.58 11.52
CA LEU A 51 1.24 19.77 11.11
C LEU A 51 0.61 19.02 12.28
N PHE A 52 1.42 18.56 13.22
CA PHE A 52 0.98 17.67 14.29
C PHE A 52 1.43 18.15 15.67
N ASP A 53 0.60 17.88 16.67
CA ASP A 53 0.94 18.11 18.07
C ASP A 53 1.91 17.03 18.62
N ALA A 54 2.32 17.17 19.89
CA ALA A 54 3.25 16.23 20.53
C ALA A 54 2.72 14.79 20.63
N GLU A 55 1.42 14.58 20.53
CA GLU A 55 0.75 13.29 20.53
C GLU A 55 0.50 12.77 19.10
N GLY A 56 1.03 13.46 18.08
CA GLY A 56 0.90 13.08 16.67
C GLY A 56 -0.50 13.32 16.09
N ARG A 57 -1.31 14.16 16.72
CA ARG A 57 -2.63 14.56 16.21
C ARG A 57 -2.51 15.79 15.32
N LEU A 58 -3.28 15.84 14.26
CA LEU A 58 -3.33 17.01 13.38
C LEU A 58 -3.67 18.28 14.19
N MET A 59 -2.93 19.35 13.96
CA MET A 59 -3.16 20.66 14.59
C MET A 59 -4.61 21.11 14.40
N PRO A 60 -5.24 21.79 15.40
CA PRO A 60 -6.65 22.15 15.33
C PRO A 60 -7.03 22.96 14.09
N GLU A 61 -6.20 23.92 13.71
CA GLU A 61 -6.41 24.76 12.52
C GLU A 61 -6.39 23.97 11.21
N LEU A 62 -5.60 22.91 11.14
CA LEU A 62 -5.54 22.03 9.98
C LEU A 62 -6.74 21.07 9.94
N ARG A 63 -7.28 20.69 11.10
CA ARG A 63 -8.54 19.91 11.16
C ARG A 63 -9.71 20.66 10.55
N GLU A 64 -9.72 21.99 10.66
CA GLU A 64 -10.77 22.81 10.06
C GLU A 64 -10.71 22.79 8.52
N LEU A 65 -9.53 22.57 7.94
CA LEU A 65 -9.34 22.42 6.50
C LEU A 65 -9.69 21.02 5.97
N ALA A 66 -9.72 20.02 6.84
CA ALA A 66 -10.08 18.65 6.45
C ALA A 66 -11.58 18.55 6.11
N PRO A 67 -11.97 17.74 5.11
CA PRO A 67 -13.37 17.52 4.78
C PRO A 67 -14.16 17.04 5.99
N LYS A 68 -15.20 17.79 6.38
CA LYS A 68 -16.06 17.44 7.50
C LYS A 68 -17.29 16.67 7.02
N GLY A 69 -17.61 15.58 7.72
CA GLY A 69 -18.91 14.91 7.60
C GLY A 69 -19.12 13.95 6.44
N ASN A 70 -18.12 13.70 5.59
CA ASN A 70 -18.25 12.75 4.49
C ASN A 70 -17.82 11.32 4.83
N ARG A 71 -17.20 11.11 6.00
CA ARG A 71 -16.71 9.79 6.37
C ARG A 71 -17.86 8.79 6.48
N ARG A 72 -17.75 7.68 5.78
CA ARG A 72 -18.66 6.53 5.86
C ARG A 72 -18.07 5.51 6.81
N ASP A 73 -18.93 4.80 7.54
CA ASP A 73 -18.47 3.74 8.43
C ASP A 73 -17.93 2.56 7.63
N LEU A 74 -16.80 2.03 8.09
CA LEU A 74 -16.19 0.82 7.57
C LEU A 74 -16.22 -0.26 8.65
N ARG A 75 -16.84 -1.41 8.33
CA ARG A 75 -16.81 -2.59 9.19
C ARG A 75 -15.50 -3.33 8.96
N LEU A 76 -14.76 -3.57 10.03
CA LEU A 76 -13.50 -4.32 9.99
C LEU A 76 -13.68 -5.67 10.68
N PRO A 77 -13.10 -6.75 10.17
CA PRO A 77 -13.00 -8.01 10.90
C PRO A 77 -12.00 -7.87 12.05
N ASP A 78 -12.10 -8.75 13.02
CA ASP A 78 -11.09 -8.82 14.10
C ASP A 78 -9.76 -9.33 13.51
N PHE A 79 -8.78 -8.45 13.41
CA PHE A 79 -7.47 -8.75 12.79
C PHE A 79 -6.73 -9.89 13.50
N ARG A 80 -7.01 -10.14 14.79
CA ARG A 80 -6.39 -11.24 15.56
C ARG A 80 -6.72 -12.62 15.00
N LYS A 81 -7.82 -12.75 14.23
CA LYS A 81 -8.21 -14.01 13.58
C LYS A 81 -7.30 -14.40 12.40
N TYR A 82 -6.45 -13.49 11.97
CA TYR A 82 -5.50 -13.70 10.87
C TYR A 82 -4.07 -13.87 11.39
N ALA A 83 -3.89 -13.91 12.71
CA ALA A 83 -2.60 -14.21 13.30
C ALA A 83 -2.20 -15.65 12.96
N VAL A 84 -0.96 -15.81 12.53
CA VAL A 84 -0.35 -17.14 12.32
C VAL A 84 0.20 -17.60 13.67
N ASP A 85 -0.21 -18.79 14.11
CA ASP A 85 0.36 -19.40 15.31
C ASP A 85 1.75 -19.95 14.98
N VAL A 86 2.76 -19.43 15.65
CA VAL A 86 4.17 -19.84 15.50
C VAL A 86 4.67 -20.40 16.84
N PRO A 87 4.48 -21.70 17.09
CA PRO A 87 4.80 -22.32 18.38
C PRO A 87 6.30 -22.30 18.69
N ALA A 88 7.16 -22.31 17.67
CA ALA A 88 8.60 -22.16 17.84
C ALA A 88 9.26 -21.62 16.54
N PRO A 89 10.44 -20.96 16.66
CA PRO A 89 11.16 -20.44 15.51
C PRO A 89 11.44 -21.50 14.43
N GLY A 90 11.15 -21.19 13.18
CA GLY A 90 11.40 -22.07 12.02
C GLY A 90 10.42 -23.23 11.84
N GLN A 91 9.36 -23.32 12.66
CA GLN A 91 8.36 -24.40 12.52
C GLN A 91 7.22 -24.07 11.58
N VAL A 92 7.01 -22.81 11.27
CA VAL A 92 5.91 -22.34 10.42
C VAL A 92 6.46 -21.46 9.32
N GLU A 93 6.09 -21.77 8.09
CA GLU A 93 6.27 -20.86 6.95
C GLU A 93 4.93 -20.20 6.66
N ALA A 94 4.89 -18.86 6.69
CA ALA A 94 3.73 -18.07 6.37
C ALA A 94 4.13 -16.86 5.55
N GLN A 95 3.15 -16.28 4.87
CA GLN A 95 3.34 -15.07 4.07
C GLN A 95 2.32 -14.04 4.52
N ASP A 96 2.80 -12.91 5.01
CA ASP A 96 2.01 -11.79 5.53
C ASP A 96 0.94 -11.31 4.52
N MET A 97 1.31 -11.17 3.25
CA MET A 97 0.39 -10.71 2.20
C MET A 97 -0.74 -11.72 1.90
N ILE A 98 -0.53 -13.02 2.11
CA ILE A 98 -1.60 -14.02 1.99
C ILE A 98 -2.62 -13.83 3.11
N GLU A 99 -2.15 -13.62 4.33
CA GLU A 99 -3.03 -13.38 5.48
C GLU A 99 -3.74 -12.02 5.36
N LEU A 100 -3.03 -10.99 4.92
CA LEU A 100 -3.63 -9.70 4.57
C LEU A 100 -4.72 -9.85 3.51
N GLY A 101 -4.49 -10.65 2.47
CA GLY A 101 -5.50 -10.95 1.44
C GLY A 101 -6.78 -11.55 2.03
N GLY A 102 -6.66 -12.42 3.04
CA GLY A 102 -7.81 -12.96 3.77
C GLY A 102 -8.55 -11.89 4.60
N PHE A 103 -7.81 -11.05 5.30
CA PHE A 103 -8.38 -9.93 6.05
C PHE A 103 -9.13 -8.94 5.13
N VAL A 104 -8.54 -8.56 4.01
CA VAL A 104 -9.13 -7.64 3.04
C VAL A 104 -10.36 -8.25 2.35
N ARG A 105 -10.31 -9.55 2.00
CA ARG A 105 -11.50 -10.28 1.53
C ARG A 105 -12.68 -10.11 2.48
N ASP A 106 -12.42 -10.26 3.77
CA ASP A 106 -13.49 -10.20 4.77
C ASP A 106 -13.96 -8.75 5.01
N ILE A 107 -13.12 -7.73 4.78
CA ILE A 107 -13.59 -6.34 4.68
C ILE A 107 -14.59 -6.19 3.53
N PHE A 108 -14.29 -6.75 2.36
CA PHE A 108 -15.24 -6.73 1.23
C PHE A 108 -16.58 -7.37 1.59
N ARG A 109 -16.56 -8.53 2.24
CA ARG A 109 -17.77 -9.26 2.66
C ARG A 109 -18.59 -8.47 3.67
N LEU A 110 -17.94 -7.91 4.70
CA LEU A 110 -18.62 -7.12 5.74
C LEU A 110 -19.25 -5.83 5.21
N ASN A 111 -18.72 -5.29 4.11
CA ASN A 111 -19.17 -4.05 3.50
C ASN A 111 -19.80 -4.27 2.11
N GLU A 112 -20.38 -5.44 1.88
CA GLU A 112 -21.02 -5.78 0.59
C GLU A 112 -22.17 -4.86 0.27
N GLU A 113 -23.02 -4.58 1.24
CA GLU A 113 -24.17 -3.72 1.08
C GLU A 113 -23.81 -2.25 0.87
N SER A 114 -22.84 -1.73 1.66
CA SER A 114 -22.41 -0.34 1.59
C SER A 114 -21.50 -0.03 0.41
N ARG A 115 -20.78 -1.03 -0.09
CA ARG A 115 -19.82 -0.95 -1.21
C ARG A 115 -18.84 0.24 -1.09
N ASN A 116 -18.42 0.54 0.13
CA ASN A 116 -17.64 1.72 0.48
C ASN A 116 -16.13 1.44 0.66
N PHE A 117 -15.67 0.29 0.16
CA PHE A 117 -14.28 -0.12 0.19
C PHE A 117 -13.82 -0.62 -1.17
N ARG A 118 -12.65 -0.15 -1.64
CA ARG A 118 -11.99 -0.58 -2.88
C ARG A 118 -10.49 -0.76 -2.71
N ILE A 119 -9.91 -1.59 -3.56
CA ILE A 119 -8.47 -1.67 -3.80
C ILE A 119 -8.16 -0.99 -5.14
N PHE A 120 -7.02 -0.34 -5.22
CA PHE A 120 -6.48 0.25 -6.43
C PHE A 120 -5.11 -0.35 -6.69
N GLY A 121 -4.91 -0.96 -7.85
CA GLY A 121 -3.70 -1.70 -8.14
C GLY A 121 -3.33 -1.67 -9.63
N PRO A 122 -2.02 -1.64 -9.94
CA PRO A 122 -1.52 -1.63 -11.32
C PRO A 122 -1.29 -3.06 -11.82
N ASP A 123 -2.35 -3.88 -11.91
CA ASP A 123 -2.31 -5.30 -12.32
C ASP A 123 -1.41 -6.19 -11.46
N GLU A 124 -1.29 -5.86 -10.17
CA GLU A 124 -0.38 -6.57 -9.26
C GLU A 124 -1.06 -7.28 -8.09
N THR A 125 -2.39 -7.39 -8.08
CA THR A 125 -3.13 -8.02 -6.98
C THR A 125 -2.70 -9.47 -6.75
N MET A 126 -2.53 -10.24 -7.82
CA MET A 126 -2.11 -11.66 -7.72
C MET A 126 -0.62 -11.78 -7.40
N SER A 127 0.24 -10.99 -8.04
CA SER A 127 1.70 -11.00 -7.81
C SER A 127 2.05 -10.60 -6.39
N ASN A 128 1.27 -9.69 -5.79
CA ASN A 128 1.37 -9.28 -4.39
C ASN A 128 0.62 -10.23 -3.42
N ARG A 129 0.21 -11.40 -3.86
CA ARG A 129 -0.39 -12.45 -3.04
C ARG A 129 -1.75 -12.09 -2.40
N LEU A 130 -2.40 -11.07 -2.90
CA LEU A 130 -3.74 -10.65 -2.44
C LEU A 130 -4.88 -11.40 -3.12
N GLY A 131 -4.62 -12.46 -3.87
CA GLY A 131 -5.61 -13.20 -4.67
C GLY A 131 -6.86 -13.67 -3.92
N ARG A 132 -6.78 -13.85 -2.59
CA ARG A 132 -7.95 -14.18 -1.76
C ARG A 132 -9.07 -13.13 -1.84
N VAL A 133 -8.79 -11.90 -2.25
CA VAL A 133 -9.82 -10.85 -2.42
C VAL A 133 -10.83 -11.23 -3.50
N PHE A 134 -10.42 -12.01 -4.50
CA PHE A 134 -11.28 -12.48 -5.58
C PHE A 134 -12.30 -13.55 -5.14
N GLU A 135 -12.22 -14.04 -3.91
CA GLU A 135 -13.30 -14.84 -3.30
C GLU A 135 -14.52 -13.99 -2.89
N ALA A 136 -14.38 -12.65 -2.85
CA ALA A 136 -15.42 -11.73 -2.41
C ALA A 136 -15.78 -10.64 -3.42
N THR A 137 -14.94 -10.39 -4.41
CA THR A 137 -15.17 -9.36 -5.43
C THR A 137 -14.41 -9.70 -6.70
N ASN A 138 -14.60 -8.92 -7.74
CA ASN A 138 -13.86 -9.00 -8.98
C ASN A 138 -13.05 -7.72 -9.21
N ARG A 139 -12.26 -7.73 -10.30
CA ARG A 139 -11.56 -6.54 -10.80
C ARG A 139 -12.44 -5.77 -11.79
N ASP A 140 -12.41 -4.48 -11.68
CA ASP A 140 -12.94 -3.54 -12.66
C ASP A 140 -11.77 -3.08 -13.53
N TRP A 141 -11.79 -3.48 -14.79
CA TRP A 141 -10.73 -3.20 -15.77
C TRP A 141 -11.31 -2.44 -16.96
N ASN A 142 -10.95 -1.17 -17.09
CA ASN A 142 -11.51 -0.24 -18.08
C ASN A 142 -10.79 -0.24 -19.43
N THR A 143 -10.45 -1.40 -19.94
CA THR A 143 -9.83 -1.55 -21.26
C THR A 143 -10.42 -2.74 -22.01
N THR A 144 -9.83 -3.13 -23.11
CA THR A 144 -10.26 -4.30 -23.88
C THR A 144 -10.12 -5.55 -23.03
N HIS A 145 -11.20 -6.31 -22.87
CA HIS A 145 -11.21 -7.60 -22.21
C HIS A 145 -10.84 -8.69 -23.21
N LEU A 146 -10.03 -9.63 -22.75
CA LEU A 146 -9.65 -10.83 -23.51
C LEU A 146 -10.29 -12.07 -22.88
N ASP A 147 -10.47 -13.12 -23.65
CA ASP A 147 -11.03 -14.38 -23.17
C ASP A 147 -10.15 -15.08 -22.12
N THR A 148 -8.90 -14.66 -21.99
CA THR A 148 -7.93 -15.14 -21.00
C THR A 148 -7.94 -14.36 -19.69
N ASP A 149 -8.67 -13.25 -19.65
CA ASP A 149 -8.73 -12.42 -18.43
C ASP A 149 -9.62 -13.08 -17.38
N GLU A 150 -9.16 -13.06 -16.15
CA GLU A 150 -9.83 -13.69 -15.02
C GLU A 150 -10.38 -12.66 -14.03
N PHE A 151 -11.44 -13.04 -13.34
CA PHE A 151 -12.07 -12.23 -12.27
C PHE A 151 -12.60 -10.86 -12.70
N LEU A 152 -12.97 -10.68 -13.97
CA LEU A 152 -13.50 -9.41 -14.47
C LEU A 152 -15.00 -9.25 -14.16
N ALA A 153 -15.38 -8.07 -13.68
CA ALA A 153 -16.77 -7.61 -13.61
C ALA A 153 -16.83 -6.09 -13.56
N ALA A 154 -17.79 -5.50 -14.26
CA ALA A 154 -17.97 -4.05 -14.31
C ALA A 154 -18.29 -3.42 -12.93
N ASP A 155 -18.74 -4.22 -11.98
CA ASP A 155 -19.01 -3.81 -10.59
C ASP A 155 -17.91 -4.26 -9.62
N GLY A 156 -16.78 -4.74 -10.11
CA GLY A 156 -15.62 -5.14 -9.34
C GLY A 156 -15.15 -4.04 -8.38
N ARG A 157 -14.60 -4.45 -7.26
CA ARG A 157 -14.09 -3.50 -6.24
C ARG A 157 -12.56 -3.50 -6.14
N VAL A 158 -11.89 -4.24 -7.00
CA VAL A 158 -10.46 -4.07 -7.28
C VAL A 158 -10.36 -3.25 -8.56
N MET A 159 -9.99 -1.98 -8.40
CA MET A 159 -9.74 -1.08 -9.53
C MET A 159 -8.36 -1.41 -10.08
N ASP A 160 -8.34 -2.13 -11.18
CA ASP A 160 -7.11 -2.54 -11.82
C ASP A 160 -6.72 -1.62 -12.99
N SER A 161 -5.43 -1.39 -13.15
CA SER A 161 -4.89 -0.55 -14.21
C SER A 161 -3.67 -1.18 -14.85
N MET A 162 -3.20 -0.59 -15.94
CA MET A 162 -1.84 -0.80 -16.41
C MET A 162 -0.83 -0.45 -15.31
N LEU A 163 0.43 -0.84 -15.46
CA LEU A 163 1.51 -0.52 -14.53
C LEU A 163 1.73 0.99 -14.39
N SER A 164 0.92 1.62 -13.55
CA SER A 164 0.86 3.07 -13.34
C SER A 164 0.43 3.36 -11.91
N GLU A 165 1.36 3.29 -10.98
CA GLU A 165 1.15 3.48 -9.55
C GLU A 165 0.58 4.87 -9.25
N HIS A 166 1.10 5.91 -9.88
CA HIS A 166 0.63 7.29 -9.70
C HIS A 166 -0.83 7.48 -10.14
N MET A 167 -1.32 6.72 -11.11
CA MET A 167 -2.73 6.74 -11.48
C MET A 167 -3.58 6.05 -10.40
N CYS A 168 -3.11 4.94 -9.86
CA CYS A 168 -3.77 4.25 -8.75
C CYS A 168 -3.84 5.14 -7.51
N GLU A 169 -2.76 5.86 -7.19
CA GLU A 169 -2.72 6.86 -6.10
C GLU A 169 -3.75 7.96 -6.31
N GLY A 170 -3.84 8.54 -7.52
CA GLY A 170 -4.83 9.56 -7.85
C GLY A 170 -6.28 9.05 -7.75
N TRP A 171 -6.54 7.82 -8.17
CA TRP A 171 -7.86 7.20 -7.99
C TRP A 171 -8.20 6.96 -6.53
N LEU A 172 -7.23 6.46 -5.74
CA LEU A 172 -7.39 6.27 -4.31
C LEU A 172 -7.69 7.60 -3.62
N GLU A 173 -6.93 8.65 -3.90
CA GLU A 173 -7.13 9.99 -3.35
C GLU A 173 -8.55 10.47 -3.64
N GLY A 174 -8.98 10.46 -4.90
CA GLY A 174 -10.32 10.88 -5.29
C GLY A 174 -11.41 10.05 -4.59
N TYR A 175 -11.20 8.76 -4.42
CA TYR A 175 -12.14 7.88 -3.74
C TYR A 175 -12.25 8.18 -2.24
N LEU A 176 -11.13 8.42 -1.57
CA LEU A 176 -11.08 8.77 -0.15
C LEU A 176 -11.74 10.12 0.14
N LEU A 177 -11.60 11.11 -0.77
CA LEU A 177 -12.28 12.40 -0.66
C LEU A 177 -13.80 12.30 -0.67
N THR A 178 -14.37 11.21 -1.15
CA THR A 178 -15.81 10.92 -1.05
C THR A 178 -16.24 10.35 0.31
N GLY A 179 -15.32 10.21 1.27
CA GLY A 179 -15.55 9.61 2.59
C GLY A 179 -15.55 8.08 2.60
N ARG A 180 -15.21 7.46 1.48
CA ARG A 180 -15.05 6.00 1.34
C ARG A 180 -13.66 5.57 1.79
N HIS A 181 -13.39 4.26 1.75
CA HIS A 181 -12.15 3.65 2.23
C HIS A 181 -11.52 2.78 1.14
N GLY A 182 -10.18 2.75 1.12
CA GLY A 182 -9.43 1.93 0.17
C GLY A 182 -7.94 1.89 0.48
N PHE A 183 -7.21 1.15 -0.30
CA PHE A 183 -5.75 1.17 -0.36
C PHE A 183 -5.24 0.74 -1.74
#